data_4161f57df3c10b781f2f8efbb6ec4672
#
_entry.id   4161f57df3c10b781f2f8efbb6ec4672
#
_cell.length_a   1.000
_cell.length_b   1.000
_cell.length_c   1.000
_cell.angle_alpha   90.00
_cell.angle_beta   90.00
_cell.angle_gamma   90.00
#
_symmetry.space_group_name_H-M   'P 1'
#
loop_
_entity.id
_entity.type
_entity.pdbx_description
1 polymer ?
#
loop_
_entity_poly.entity_id
_entity_poly.type
_entity_poly.pdbx_seq_one_letter_code
_entity_poly.pdbx_strand_id
1 'polypeptide(L)'
;HYAAAATAHSATDSQRPVVVWNCTRKCNLRCIHCYSSAGNEDTAEVLNTEEAKSFIRDLADFGVPVILFSGGEPLLRKDIFKLAAFAKEQGLRTVLSTNGTPISEEVAERIRDVGFAEVGISLDGIGARNDLFRGKRGAYKATLQGIRNCITLGLRVSLRFTITRSTYTEIPIIFDLVEREGIERVCFYHLVYAGRASELRTEGLSHTMTRAVVD
;
A
#
# COMPACT_ATOMS: atom_id res chain seq x y z
N HIS A 1 10.88 20.73 -5.78
CA HIS A 1 10.06 21.56 -6.66
C HIS A 1 8.62 21.02 -6.77
N TYR A 2 7.85 21.10 -5.65
CA TYR A 2 6.40 20.85 -5.63
C TYR A 2 5.60 22.16 -5.48
N ALA A 3 6.18 23.30 -5.85
CA ALA A 3 5.54 24.59 -5.73
C ALA A 3 5.44 25.29 -7.09
N ALA A 4 4.70 24.71 -8.05
CA ALA A 4 4.23 25.46 -9.21
C ALA A 4 3.14 24.67 -9.93
N ALA A 5 1.93 24.77 -9.44
CA ALA A 5 0.65 24.81 -10.15
C ALA A 5 -0.51 24.79 -9.12
N ALA A 6 -0.49 25.72 -8.17
CA ALA A 6 -1.73 26.13 -7.52
C ALA A 6 -2.44 27.09 -8.48
N THR A 7 -3.09 26.54 -9.50
CA THR A 7 -4.18 27.25 -10.15
C THR A 7 -5.23 27.49 -9.08
N ALA A 8 -5.59 28.75 -8.86
CA ALA A 8 -6.61 29.19 -7.93
C ALA A 8 -7.91 28.41 -8.20
N HIS A 9 -8.13 27.35 -7.43
CA HIS A 9 -9.41 26.68 -7.36
C HIS A 9 -10.34 27.58 -6.56
N SER A 10 -11.46 27.93 -7.14
CA SER A 10 -12.49 28.71 -6.46
C SER A 10 -12.88 28.02 -5.15
N ALA A 11 -13.15 28.79 -4.11
CA ALA A 11 -13.47 28.30 -2.76
C ALA A 11 -14.78 27.45 -2.65
N THR A 12 -15.33 27.00 -3.79
CA THR A 12 -16.55 26.18 -3.90
C THR A 12 -16.28 24.78 -4.44
N ASP A 13 -15.05 24.43 -4.82
CA ASP A 13 -14.72 23.08 -5.25
C ASP A 13 -14.41 22.22 -4.03
N SER A 14 -15.45 21.54 -3.51
CA SER A 14 -15.32 20.61 -2.38
C SER A 14 -14.35 19.51 -2.77
N GLN A 15 -13.14 19.52 -2.18
CA GLN A 15 -12.17 18.47 -2.40
C GLN A 15 -12.77 17.12 -2.01
N ARG A 16 -12.98 16.26 -2.99
CA ARG A 16 -13.50 14.91 -2.76
C ARG A 16 -12.44 14.04 -2.10
N PRO A 17 -12.82 13.18 -1.16
CA PRO A 17 -11.86 12.35 -0.43
C PRO A 17 -11.24 11.29 -1.33
N VAL A 18 -9.97 10.93 -1.07
CA VAL A 18 -9.37 9.67 -1.54
C VAL A 18 -9.86 8.55 -0.63
N VAL A 19 -10.33 7.46 -1.22
CA VAL A 19 -10.85 6.31 -0.47
C VAL A 19 -9.81 5.19 -0.42
N VAL A 20 -9.52 4.71 0.79
CA VAL A 20 -8.75 3.49 1.02
C VAL A 20 -9.74 2.38 1.40
N TRP A 21 -9.88 1.39 0.53
CA TRP A 21 -10.78 0.27 0.76
C TRP A 21 -10.01 -0.99 1.18
N ASN A 22 -10.22 -1.40 2.43
CA ASN A 22 -9.74 -2.69 2.91
C ASN A 22 -10.65 -3.81 2.36
N CYS A 23 -10.42 -4.20 1.11
CA CYS A 23 -11.29 -5.08 0.33
C CYS A 23 -11.22 -6.56 0.75
N THR A 24 -10.30 -6.93 1.62
CA THR A 24 -10.17 -8.25 2.24
C THR A 24 -9.45 -8.18 3.58
N ARG A 25 -9.74 -9.09 4.49
CA ARG A 25 -8.99 -9.28 5.73
C ARG A 25 -7.96 -10.42 5.62
N LYS A 26 -8.02 -11.21 4.53
CA LYS A 26 -7.07 -12.28 4.27
C LYS A 26 -5.70 -11.72 3.93
N CYS A 27 -4.65 -12.27 4.57
CA CYS A 27 -3.27 -11.90 4.31
C CYS A 27 -2.35 -13.11 4.46
N ASN A 28 -1.36 -13.22 3.60
CA ASN A 28 -0.33 -14.25 3.66
C ASN A 28 0.87 -13.88 4.54
N LEU A 29 0.82 -12.70 5.18
CA LEU A 29 1.79 -12.21 6.17
C LEU A 29 1.11 -11.98 7.52
N ARG A 30 1.94 -11.89 8.58
CA ARG A 30 1.49 -11.59 9.94
C ARG A 30 2.33 -10.45 10.56
N CYS A 31 2.29 -9.29 9.90
CA CYS A 31 3.07 -8.12 10.32
C CYS A 31 2.77 -7.73 11.76
N ILE A 32 3.80 -7.42 12.55
CA ILE A 32 3.66 -7.03 13.96
C ILE A 32 2.90 -5.72 14.12
N HIS A 33 3.02 -4.80 13.16
CA HIS A 33 2.41 -3.45 13.16
C HIS A 33 1.07 -3.37 12.42
N CYS A 34 0.45 -4.50 12.07
CA CYS A 34 -0.76 -4.49 11.24
C CYS A 34 -1.94 -3.83 11.97
N TYR A 35 -2.38 -2.69 11.45
CA TYR A 35 -3.50 -1.92 12.01
C TYR A 35 -4.86 -2.62 11.87
N SER A 36 -5.02 -3.47 10.83
CA SER A 36 -6.25 -4.21 10.57
C SER A 36 -6.29 -5.60 11.21
N SER A 37 -5.22 -6.02 11.87
CA SER A 37 -5.04 -7.37 12.42
C SER A 37 -5.31 -8.49 11.39
N ALA A 38 -5.05 -8.22 10.11
CA ALA A 38 -5.25 -9.17 9.03
C ALA A 38 -4.47 -10.48 9.24
N GLY A 39 -5.02 -11.58 8.78
CA GLY A 39 -4.48 -12.93 8.94
C GLY A 39 -4.88 -13.86 7.80
N ASN A 40 -4.63 -15.15 7.95
CA ASN A 40 -4.91 -16.15 6.90
C ASN A 40 -6.36 -16.64 6.91
N GLU A 41 -7.19 -16.16 7.83
CA GLU A 41 -8.58 -16.61 7.96
C GLU A 41 -9.49 -15.85 6.98
N ASP A 42 -10.39 -16.60 6.32
CA ASP A 42 -11.49 -16.00 5.56
C ASP A 42 -12.56 -15.56 6.58
N THR A 43 -12.68 -14.27 6.79
CA THR A 43 -13.75 -13.71 7.63
C THR A 43 -14.98 -13.43 6.78
N ALA A 44 -16.16 -13.77 7.29
CA ALA A 44 -17.45 -13.61 6.60
C ALA A 44 -17.88 -12.15 6.33
N GLU A 45 -17.10 -11.16 6.76
CA GLU A 45 -17.45 -9.74 6.74
C GLU A 45 -16.84 -8.96 5.56
N VAL A 46 -16.72 -9.60 4.40
CA VAL A 46 -16.21 -8.91 3.19
C VAL A 46 -17.33 -8.82 2.17
N LEU A 47 -17.47 -7.66 1.53
CA LEU A 47 -18.43 -7.49 0.43
C LEU A 47 -18.18 -8.55 -0.64
N ASN A 48 -19.23 -9.23 -1.10
CA ASN A 48 -19.15 -10.09 -2.27
C ASN A 48 -18.93 -9.24 -3.55
N THR A 49 -18.76 -9.88 -4.71
CA THR A 49 -18.43 -9.17 -5.95
C THR A 49 -19.50 -8.14 -6.35
N GLU A 50 -20.78 -8.43 -6.19
CA GLU A 50 -21.85 -7.51 -6.62
C GLU A 50 -22.06 -6.37 -5.61
N GLU A 51 -21.96 -6.64 -4.32
CA GLU A 51 -21.92 -5.61 -3.27
C GLU A 51 -20.73 -4.68 -3.46
N ALA A 52 -19.55 -5.23 -3.77
CA ALA A 52 -18.33 -4.46 -4.05
C ALA A 52 -18.50 -3.55 -5.27
N LYS A 53 -19.15 -4.02 -6.33
CA LYS A 53 -19.46 -3.18 -7.50
C LYS A 53 -20.47 -2.09 -7.16
N SER A 54 -21.49 -2.38 -6.32
CA SER A 54 -22.41 -1.35 -5.86
C SER A 54 -21.67 -0.27 -5.09
N PHE A 55 -20.82 -0.66 -4.15
CA PHE A 55 -19.96 0.27 -3.41
C PHE A 55 -19.07 1.12 -4.34
N ILE A 56 -18.46 0.52 -5.38
CA ILE A 56 -17.64 1.25 -6.35
C ILE A 56 -18.48 2.27 -7.13
N ARG A 57 -19.71 1.93 -7.53
CA ARG A 57 -20.65 2.88 -8.19
C ARG A 57 -20.96 4.05 -7.27
N ASP A 58 -21.30 3.77 -6.01
CA ASP A 58 -21.62 4.82 -5.04
C ASP A 58 -20.44 5.79 -4.84
N LEU A 59 -19.19 5.27 -4.85
CA LEU A 59 -17.97 6.10 -4.80
C LEU A 59 -17.83 6.99 -6.04
N ALA A 60 -18.09 6.44 -7.23
CA ALA A 60 -18.02 7.18 -8.48
C ALA A 60 -19.11 8.27 -8.54
N ASP A 61 -20.34 7.95 -8.17
CA ASP A 61 -21.48 8.89 -8.12
C ASP A 61 -21.22 10.00 -7.09
N PHE A 62 -20.55 9.69 -5.97
CA PHE A 62 -20.08 10.68 -5.00
C PHE A 62 -18.97 11.57 -5.53
N GLY A 63 -18.28 11.17 -6.61
CA GLY A 63 -17.18 11.89 -7.25
C GLY A 63 -15.82 11.64 -6.58
N VAL A 64 -15.61 10.48 -5.98
CA VAL A 64 -14.30 10.06 -5.47
C VAL A 64 -13.29 10.02 -6.61
N PRO A 65 -12.13 10.72 -6.52
CA PRO A 65 -11.16 10.72 -7.62
C PRO A 65 -10.27 9.48 -7.65
N VAL A 66 -10.01 8.86 -6.49
CA VAL A 66 -9.06 7.77 -6.35
C VAL A 66 -9.56 6.74 -5.34
N ILE A 67 -9.52 5.47 -5.75
CA ILE A 67 -9.72 4.32 -4.86
C ILE A 67 -8.41 3.55 -4.70
N LEU A 68 -7.96 3.39 -3.45
CA LEU A 68 -6.87 2.48 -3.08
C LEU A 68 -7.44 1.12 -2.69
N PHE A 69 -7.14 0.10 -3.48
CA PHE A 69 -7.39 -1.29 -3.09
C PHE A 69 -6.32 -1.74 -2.08
N SER A 70 -6.75 -1.99 -0.86
CA SER A 70 -5.93 -2.34 0.30
C SER A 70 -6.60 -3.46 1.10
N GLY A 71 -6.16 -3.68 2.35
CA GLY A 71 -6.77 -4.62 3.27
C GLY A 71 -5.75 -5.44 4.03
N GLY A 72 -5.94 -6.76 4.05
CA GLY A 72 -4.88 -7.70 4.37
C GLY A 72 -3.87 -7.72 3.21
N GLU A 73 -4.11 -8.61 2.26
CA GLU A 73 -3.39 -8.60 0.96
C GLU A 73 -4.42 -8.63 -0.17
N PRO A 74 -4.63 -7.51 -0.89
CA PRO A 74 -5.67 -7.42 -1.91
C PRO A 74 -5.49 -8.42 -3.05
N LEU A 75 -4.26 -8.82 -3.40
CA LEU A 75 -4.00 -9.81 -4.45
C LEU A 75 -4.44 -11.24 -4.08
N LEU A 76 -4.81 -11.50 -2.83
CA LEU A 76 -5.43 -12.76 -2.40
C LEU A 76 -6.94 -12.77 -2.59
N ARG A 77 -7.56 -11.65 -2.90
CA ARG A 77 -8.97 -11.55 -3.25
C ARG A 77 -9.16 -12.00 -4.72
N LYS A 78 -9.97 -13.05 -4.94
CA LYS A 78 -10.09 -13.71 -6.25
C LYS A 78 -10.58 -12.79 -7.37
N ASP A 79 -11.45 -11.85 -7.06
CA ASP A 79 -12.09 -10.93 -8.01
C ASP A 79 -11.43 -9.54 -8.07
N ILE A 80 -10.25 -9.35 -7.45
CA ILE A 80 -9.57 -8.05 -7.33
C ILE A 80 -9.38 -7.35 -8.68
N PHE A 81 -8.91 -8.06 -9.69
CA PHE A 81 -8.69 -7.49 -11.02
C PHE A 81 -10.00 -7.12 -11.74
N LYS A 82 -11.07 -7.93 -11.53
CA LYS A 82 -12.41 -7.60 -12.05
C LYS A 82 -12.95 -6.33 -11.39
N LEU A 83 -12.76 -6.18 -10.08
CA LEU A 83 -13.21 -5.00 -9.35
C LEU A 83 -12.40 -3.75 -9.71
N ALA A 84 -11.09 -3.89 -9.91
CA ALA A 84 -10.23 -2.79 -10.35
C ALA A 84 -10.58 -2.32 -11.78
N ALA A 85 -10.82 -3.25 -12.71
CA ALA A 85 -11.29 -2.93 -14.06
C ALA A 85 -12.64 -2.20 -14.00
N PHE A 86 -13.58 -2.71 -13.21
CA PHE A 86 -14.88 -2.08 -13.02
C PHE A 86 -14.78 -0.67 -12.43
N ALA A 87 -13.92 -0.46 -11.43
CA ALA A 87 -13.69 0.88 -10.86
C ALA A 87 -13.15 1.86 -11.90
N LYS A 88 -12.25 1.41 -12.78
CA LYS A 88 -11.72 2.21 -13.88
C LYS A 88 -12.82 2.54 -14.92
N GLU A 89 -13.70 1.59 -15.25
CA GLU A 89 -14.86 1.82 -16.11
C GLU A 89 -15.81 2.87 -15.53
N GLN A 90 -15.91 2.95 -14.19
CA GLN A 90 -16.68 4.00 -13.51
C GLN A 90 -15.91 5.34 -13.38
N GLY A 91 -14.74 5.49 -14.00
CA GLY A 91 -13.97 6.74 -14.00
C GLY A 91 -13.07 6.93 -12.78
N LEU A 92 -12.99 5.98 -11.86
CA LEU A 92 -12.11 6.06 -10.69
C LEU A 92 -10.66 5.76 -11.06
N ARG A 93 -9.73 6.57 -10.58
CA ARG A 93 -8.31 6.22 -10.62
C ARG A 93 -8.02 5.13 -9.59
N THR A 94 -7.49 4.00 -10.03
CA THR A 94 -7.21 2.84 -9.18
C THR A 94 -5.75 2.79 -8.75
N VAL A 95 -5.50 2.54 -7.48
CA VAL A 95 -4.17 2.32 -6.88
C VAL A 95 -4.18 1.01 -6.11
N LEU A 96 -3.12 0.23 -6.23
CA LEU A 96 -2.93 -1.02 -5.48
C LEU A 96 -2.02 -0.78 -4.28
N SER A 97 -2.43 -1.24 -3.09
CA SER A 97 -1.63 -1.23 -1.87
C SER A 97 -1.39 -2.67 -1.41
N THR A 98 -0.21 -3.19 -1.65
CA THR A 98 0.13 -4.61 -1.46
C THR A 98 1.39 -4.80 -0.62
N ASN A 99 1.57 -5.99 -0.07
CA ASN A 99 2.84 -6.39 0.53
C ASN A 99 3.87 -6.85 -0.51
N GLY A 100 3.47 -6.96 -1.77
CA GLY A 100 4.33 -7.30 -2.91
C GLY A 100 4.72 -8.77 -3.04
N THR A 101 4.55 -9.58 -2.00
CA THR A 101 5.01 -10.99 -2.03
C THR A 101 4.26 -11.88 -3.03
N PRO A 102 2.98 -11.61 -3.40
CA PRO A 102 2.28 -12.40 -4.41
C PRO A 102 2.57 -11.96 -5.85
N ILE A 103 3.37 -10.92 -6.09
CA ILE A 103 3.58 -10.37 -7.42
C ILE A 103 4.61 -11.22 -8.19
N SER A 104 4.14 -12.29 -8.85
CA SER A 104 4.88 -12.98 -9.93
C SER A 104 4.90 -12.14 -11.21
N GLU A 105 5.64 -12.57 -12.23
CA GLU A 105 5.62 -11.93 -13.55
C GLU A 105 4.20 -11.90 -14.12
N GLU A 106 3.46 -13.02 -14.07
CA GLU A 106 2.07 -13.11 -14.50
C GLU A 106 1.15 -12.13 -13.74
N VAL A 107 1.32 -12.02 -12.42
CA VAL A 107 0.52 -11.07 -11.60
C VAL A 107 0.87 -9.62 -11.96
N ALA A 108 2.14 -9.31 -12.21
CA ALA A 108 2.56 -7.98 -12.64
C ALA A 108 1.98 -7.62 -14.02
N GLU A 109 1.92 -8.57 -14.97
CA GLU A 109 1.24 -8.39 -16.26
C GLU A 109 -0.25 -8.07 -16.06
N ARG A 110 -0.95 -8.80 -15.22
CA ARG A 110 -2.36 -8.53 -14.90
C ARG A 110 -2.57 -7.16 -14.26
N ILE A 111 -1.65 -6.72 -13.38
CA ILE A 111 -1.68 -5.37 -12.78
C ILE A 111 -1.55 -4.30 -13.88
N ARG A 112 -0.61 -4.50 -14.83
CA ARG A 112 -0.43 -3.62 -15.98
C ARG A 112 -1.67 -3.56 -16.87
N ASP A 113 -2.22 -4.72 -17.23
CA ASP A 113 -3.32 -4.85 -18.19
C ASP A 113 -4.62 -4.23 -17.66
N VAL A 114 -4.89 -4.37 -16.35
CA VAL A 114 -6.00 -3.66 -15.69
C VAL A 114 -5.74 -2.15 -15.64
N GLY A 115 -4.47 -1.73 -15.60
CA GLY A 115 -4.06 -0.34 -15.64
C GLY A 115 -4.17 0.36 -14.30
N PHE A 116 -3.67 -0.26 -13.24
CA PHE A 116 -3.45 0.45 -11.97
C PHE A 116 -2.51 1.64 -12.20
N ALA A 117 -2.90 2.80 -11.69
CA ALA A 117 -2.12 4.03 -11.85
C ALA A 117 -0.83 4.03 -11.02
N GLU A 118 -0.79 3.23 -9.97
CA GLU A 118 0.35 3.08 -9.07
C GLU A 118 0.24 1.78 -8.26
N VAL A 119 1.38 1.18 -7.97
CA VAL A 119 1.51 0.02 -7.08
C VAL A 119 2.32 0.45 -5.86
N GLY A 120 1.63 0.66 -4.73
CA GLY A 120 2.28 0.95 -3.45
C GLY A 120 2.69 -0.36 -2.77
N ILE A 121 3.98 -0.63 -2.67
CA ILE A 121 4.52 -1.86 -2.11
C ILE A 121 5.14 -1.59 -0.74
N SER A 122 4.74 -2.37 0.22
CA SER A 122 5.16 -2.19 1.61
C SER A 122 6.43 -2.98 1.94
N LEU A 123 7.47 -2.29 2.44
CA LEU A 123 8.75 -2.88 2.87
C LEU A 123 9.25 -2.13 4.12
N ASP A 124 9.46 -2.81 5.23
CA ASP A 124 9.78 -2.17 6.52
C ASP A 124 11.16 -2.58 7.05
N GLY A 125 12.14 -2.60 6.18
CA GLY A 125 13.53 -2.90 6.51
C GLY A 125 14.22 -3.77 5.47
N ILE A 126 15.48 -4.10 5.71
CA ILE A 126 16.29 -4.90 4.80
C ILE A 126 16.45 -6.33 5.33
N GLY A 127 16.31 -7.31 4.43
CA GLY A 127 16.59 -8.71 4.72
C GLY A 127 15.80 -9.26 5.91
N ALA A 128 16.51 -9.80 6.91
CA ALA A 128 15.93 -10.43 8.08
C ALA A 128 15.08 -9.49 8.95
N ARG A 129 15.41 -8.18 8.96
CA ARG A 129 14.61 -7.19 9.70
C ARG A 129 13.22 -7.06 9.11
N ASN A 130 13.10 -6.94 7.79
CA ASN A 130 11.81 -6.95 7.12
C ASN A 130 11.04 -8.24 7.38
N ASP A 131 11.70 -9.39 7.32
CA ASP A 131 11.07 -10.69 7.55
C ASP A 131 10.47 -10.78 8.96
N LEU A 132 11.22 -10.31 9.97
CA LEU A 132 10.75 -10.24 11.36
C LEU A 132 9.55 -9.30 11.48
N PHE A 133 9.64 -8.09 10.93
CA PHE A 133 8.59 -7.08 11.01
C PHE A 133 7.31 -7.52 10.28
N ARG A 134 7.47 -8.21 9.15
CA ARG A 134 6.38 -8.77 8.34
C ARG A 134 5.88 -10.13 8.83
N GLY A 135 6.55 -10.73 9.82
CA GLY A 135 6.17 -11.99 10.44
C GLY A 135 6.27 -13.21 9.50
N LYS A 136 7.18 -13.16 8.51
CA LYS A 136 7.40 -14.27 7.57
C LYS A 136 8.81 -14.26 7.00
N ARG A 137 9.54 -15.35 7.21
CA ARG A 137 10.86 -15.56 6.61
C ARG A 137 10.75 -15.57 5.08
N GLY A 138 11.65 -14.85 4.42
CA GLY A 138 11.69 -14.72 2.96
C GLY A 138 10.74 -13.66 2.38
N ALA A 139 9.97 -12.96 3.21
CA ALA A 139 9.09 -11.88 2.76
C ALA A 139 9.88 -10.78 2.04
N TYR A 140 11.05 -10.38 2.56
CA TYR A 140 11.92 -9.40 1.92
C TYR A 140 12.25 -9.76 0.48
N LYS A 141 12.78 -10.97 0.29
CA LYS A 141 13.20 -11.45 -1.04
C LYS A 141 12.01 -11.51 -2.01
N ALA A 142 10.87 -12.01 -1.55
CA ALA A 142 9.65 -12.10 -2.36
C ALA A 142 9.10 -10.70 -2.72
N THR A 143 9.05 -9.77 -1.75
CA THR A 143 8.63 -8.38 -1.99
C THR A 143 9.55 -7.69 -2.99
N LEU A 144 10.87 -7.83 -2.84
CA LEU A 144 11.85 -7.23 -3.76
C LEU A 144 11.71 -7.79 -5.19
N GLN A 145 11.45 -9.09 -5.32
CA GLN A 145 11.17 -9.67 -6.63
C GLN A 145 9.87 -9.09 -7.23
N GLY A 146 8.82 -8.93 -6.43
CA GLY A 146 7.57 -8.29 -6.86
C GLY A 146 7.76 -6.85 -7.32
N ILE A 147 8.60 -6.06 -6.63
CA ILE A 147 9.00 -4.71 -7.05
C ILE A 147 9.66 -4.76 -8.44
N ARG A 148 10.65 -5.64 -8.64
CA ARG A 148 11.38 -5.78 -9.90
C ARG A 148 10.46 -6.19 -11.04
N ASN A 149 9.54 -7.14 -10.80
CA ASN A 149 8.55 -7.56 -11.80
C ASN A 149 7.68 -6.38 -12.25
N CYS A 150 7.24 -5.52 -11.32
CA CYS A 150 6.49 -4.31 -11.64
C CYS A 150 7.32 -3.31 -12.46
N ILE A 151 8.55 -3.03 -12.04
CA ILE A 151 9.43 -2.05 -12.71
C ILE A 151 9.79 -2.50 -14.12
N THR A 152 10.09 -3.81 -14.32
CA THR A 152 10.38 -4.39 -15.65
C THR A 152 9.24 -4.15 -16.64
N LEU A 153 8.00 -4.10 -16.18
CA LEU A 153 6.82 -3.83 -17.00
C LEU A 153 6.44 -2.34 -17.09
N GLY A 154 7.28 -1.44 -16.59
CA GLY A 154 7.05 0.01 -16.58
C GLY A 154 5.94 0.47 -15.65
N LEU A 155 5.57 -0.33 -14.66
CA LEU A 155 4.58 0.05 -13.65
C LEU A 155 5.18 1.06 -12.67
N ARG A 156 4.41 2.08 -12.31
CA ARG A 156 4.80 3.06 -11.28
C ARG A 156 4.75 2.40 -9.90
N VAL A 157 5.91 2.28 -9.29
CA VAL A 157 6.06 1.70 -7.95
C VAL A 157 6.34 2.80 -6.94
N SER A 158 5.62 2.79 -5.81
CA SER A 158 5.99 3.53 -4.61
C SER A 158 6.30 2.57 -3.47
N LEU A 159 7.39 2.80 -2.75
CA LEU A 159 7.72 2.07 -1.53
C LEU A 159 6.96 2.68 -0.36
N ARG A 160 6.44 1.84 0.53
CA ARG A 160 5.79 2.25 1.77
C ARG A 160 6.55 1.69 2.95
N PHE A 161 7.06 2.57 3.78
CA PHE A 161 7.92 2.24 4.91
C PHE A 161 7.34 2.79 6.21
N THR A 162 7.16 1.94 7.21
CA THR A 162 6.70 2.36 8.54
C THR A 162 7.90 2.66 9.43
N ILE A 163 8.00 3.90 9.89
CA ILE A 163 9.07 4.35 10.77
C ILE A 163 8.71 3.97 12.21
N THR A 164 9.60 3.20 12.83
CA THR A 164 9.53 2.84 14.24
C THR A 164 10.91 3.02 14.87
N ARG A 165 11.00 2.88 16.19
CA ARG A 165 12.27 2.92 16.92
C ARG A 165 13.25 1.84 16.43
N SER A 166 12.74 0.70 15.99
CA SER A 166 13.57 -0.40 15.47
C SER A 166 13.89 -0.29 13.97
N THR A 167 13.16 0.55 13.20
CA THR A 167 13.36 0.65 11.74
C THR A 167 13.95 1.98 11.27
N TYR A 168 13.90 3.06 12.08
CA TYR A 168 14.33 4.41 11.63
C TYR A 168 15.79 4.47 11.18
N THR A 169 16.68 3.64 11.77
CA THR A 169 18.09 3.57 11.39
C THR A 169 18.32 2.96 10.00
N GLU A 170 17.32 2.33 9.42
CA GLU A 170 17.40 1.76 8.07
C GLU A 170 17.00 2.75 6.96
N ILE A 171 16.55 3.93 7.33
CA ILE A 171 16.11 4.96 6.34
C ILE A 171 17.19 5.26 5.28
N PRO A 172 18.47 5.48 5.62
CA PRO A 172 19.51 5.69 4.61
C PRO A 172 19.64 4.50 3.64
N ILE A 173 19.60 3.28 4.16
CA ILE A 173 19.72 2.06 3.35
C ILE A 173 18.45 1.87 2.48
N ILE A 174 17.29 2.36 2.93
CA ILE A 174 16.06 2.37 2.12
C ILE A 174 16.18 3.35 0.96
N PHE A 175 16.82 4.52 1.13
CA PHE A 175 17.10 5.42 0.03
C PHE A 175 18.06 4.80 -0.99
N ASP A 176 19.13 4.14 -0.54
CA ASP A 176 20.05 3.40 -1.42
C ASP A 176 19.31 2.29 -2.21
N LEU A 177 18.36 1.61 -1.55
CA LEU A 177 17.52 0.59 -2.20
C LEU A 177 16.62 1.23 -3.26
N VAL A 178 15.95 2.34 -2.94
CA VAL A 178 15.06 3.07 -3.83
C VAL A 178 15.79 3.50 -5.10
N GLU A 179 16.98 4.08 -4.95
CA GLU A 179 17.83 4.49 -6.07
C GLU A 179 18.30 3.29 -6.91
N ARG A 180 18.82 2.26 -6.27
CA ARG A 180 19.34 1.05 -6.95
C ARG A 180 18.27 0.29 -7.72
N GLU A 181 17.06 0.16 -7.18
CA GLU A 181 15.95 -0.56 -7.82
C GLU A 181 15.14 0.33 -8.79
N GLY A 182 15.44 1.63 -8.88
CA GLY A 182 14.72 2.55 -9.76
C GLY A 182 13.28 2.84 -9.30
N ILE A 183 13.04 2.85 -7.99
CA ILE A 183 11.72 3.16 -7.41
C ILE A 183 11.50 4.67 -7.42
N GLU A 184 10.41 5.14 -7.99
CA GLU A 184 10.17 6.59 -8.20
C GLU A 184 9.87 7.35 -6.90
N ARG A 185 9.31 6.67 -5.88
CA ARG A 185 8.85 7.33 -4.65
C ARG A 185 8.93 6.41 -3.45
N VAL A 186 9.29 6.98 -2.31
CA VAL A 186 9.11 6.36 -1.00
C VAL A 186 8.16 7.20 -0.14
N CYS A 187 7.24 6.53 0.55
CA CYS A 187 6.33 7.13 1.50
C CYS A 187 6.65 6.60 2.89
N PHE A 188 6.92 7.51 3.81
CA PHE A 188 7.18 7.19 5.21
C PHE A 188 5.90 7.37 6.04
N TYR A 189 5.60 6.40 6.86
CA TYR A 189 4.43 6.38 7.73
C TYR A 189 4.84 6.29 9.18
N HIS A 190 4.20 7.05 10.04
CA HIS A 190 4.27 6.83 11.48
C HIS A 190 3.48 5.58 11.88
N LEU A 191 3.91 4.96 12.97
CA LEU A 191 3.20 3.81 13.55
C LEU A 191 1.83 4.25 14.06
N VAL A 192 0.78 3.53 13.66
CA VAL A 192 -0.59 3.71 14.14
C VAL A 192 -0.90 2.63 15.17
N TYR A 193 -1.23 3.02 16.39
CA TYR A 193 -1.47 2.10 17.53
C TYR A 193 -2.86 1.47 17.49
N ALA A 194 -3.15 0.79 16.37
CA ALA A 194 -4.38 0.04 16.16
C ALA A 194 -4.08 -1.41 15.74
N GLY A 195 -5.02 -2.32 15.93
CA GLY A 195 -4.82 -3.74 15.66
C GLY A 195 -3.64 -4.31 16.44
N ARG A 196 -2.78 -5.11 15.80
CA ARG A 196 -1.57 -5.66 16.45
C ARG A 196 -0.57 -4.59 16.89
N ALA A 197 -0.55 -3.45 16.23
CA ALA A 197 0.33 -2.36 16.62
C ALA A 197 -0.07 -1.68 17.95
N SER A 198 -1.24 -1.97 18.52
CA SER A 198 -1.62 -1.48 19.86
C SER A 198 -0.63 -1.91 20.95
N GLU A 199 0.06 -3.01 20.75
CA GLU A 199 1.09 -3.55 21.66
C GLU A 199 2.47 -2.92 21.45
N LEU A 200 2.67 -2.13 20.39
CA LEU A 200 3.95 -1.56 19.98
C LEU A 200 4.13 -0.10 20.43
N ARG A 201 3.53 0.33 21.55
CA ARG A 201 3.61 1.73 22.02
C ARG A 201 5.04 2.19 22.32
N THR A 202 5.93 1.26 22.68
CA THR A 202 7.36 1.53 22.93
C THR A 202 8.17 1.69 21.64
N GLU A 203 7.62 1.27 20.51
CA GLU A 203 8.24 1.39 19.18
C GLU A 203 7.98 2.76 18.51
N GLY A 204 7.15 3.60 19.10
CA GLY A 204 6.97 4.98 18.64
C GLY A 204 8.25 5.82 18.78
N LEU A 205 8.50 6.68 17.81
CA LEU A 205 9.60 7.63 17.87
C LEU A 205 9.34 8.69 18.96
N SER A 206 10.40 9.08 19.68
CA SER A 206 10.37 10.30 20.47
C SER A 206 10.32 11.54 19.56
N HIS A 207 9.93 12.68 20.11
CA HIS A 207 9.94 13.97 19.36
C HIS A 207 11.32 14.28 18.77
N THR A 208 12.39 14.02 19.52
CA THR A 208 13.78 14.22 19.07
C THR A 208 14.12 13.30 17.90
N MET A 209 13.75 12.02 17.98
CA MET A 209 13.98 11.06 16.89
C MET A 209 13.16 11.41 15.64
N THR A 210 11.89 11.83 15.82
CA THR A 210 11.04 12.26 14.70
C THR A 210 11.68 13.45 13.97
N ARG A 211 12.18 14.44 14.74
CA ARG A 211 12.85 15.61 14.16
C ARG A 211 14.11 15.19 13.38
N ALA A 212 14.94 14.32 13.94
CA ALA A 212 16.16 13.83 13.27
C ALA A 212 15.88 13.02 11.98
N VAL A 213 14.65 12.52 11.80
CA VAL A 213 14.25 11.82 10.58
C VAL A 213 13.71 12.78 9.52
N VAL A 214 13.14 13.92 9.92
CA VAL A 214 12.50 14.89 9.01
C VAL A 214 13.45 15.99 8.55
N ASP A 215 14.42 16.38 9.40
CA ASP A 215 15.48 17.38 9.11
C ASP A 215 16.62 16.76 8.29
#